data_ca0b68ff3b36414dc54b990176142408
#
_entry.id   ca0b68ff3b36414dc54b990176142408
#
_cell.length_a   1.000
_cell.length_b   1.000
_cell.length_c   1.000
_cell.angle_alpha   90.00
_cell.angle_beta   90.00
_cell.angle_gamma   90.00
#
_symmetry.space_group_name_H-M   'P 1'
#
loop_
_entity.id
_entity.type
_entity.pdbx_description
1 polymer ?
#
loop_
_entity_poly.entity_id
_entity_poly.type
_entity_poly.pdbx_seq_one_letter_code
_entity_poly.pdbx_strand_id
1 'polypeptide(L)'
;TSLPEDCDAMLLGGGYPELYAKELSKNVSMLNAIKKAFRAGMPTVAECGGFMYLHTYIRNICDDNDEKNNADTQNNTDIQNDMNKSKLVGALDGGCHFKGKLVRFGYIELAEKHSNFLAPNEKIKAHEFHYYDSTDNGADCIATKPATGRSYDCVISHDNYWLGFPHLYYPSNPHFAESLVRKSYEYRRNKNGKLL
;
A
#
# COMPACT_ATOMS: atom_id res chain seq x y z
N THR A 1 -13.03 -16.56 5.54
CA THR A 1 -11.85 -16.78 4.68
C THR A 1 -10.63 -16.29 5.46
N SER A 2 -9.53 -17.04 5.41
CA SER A 2 -8.26 -16.75 6.09
C SER A 2 -7.11 -16.79 5.08
N LEU A 3 -5.93 -16.32 5.48
CA LEU A 3 -4.71 -16.57 4.71
C LEU A 3 -4.40 -18.08 4.71
N PRO A 4 -3.72 -18.60 3.66
CA PRO A 4 -3.20 -19.96 3.67
C PRO A 4 -2.30 -20.20 4.89
N GLU A 5 -2.36 -21.40 5.48
CA GLU A 5 -1.60 -21.69 6.71
C GLU A 5 -0.08 -21.70 6.49
N ASP A 6 0.35 -22.05 5.27
CA ASP A 6 1.73 -22.11 4.83
C ASP A 6 2.24 -20.82 4.17
N CYS A 7 1.49 -19.72 4.32
CA CYS A 7 1.88 -18.40 3.80
C CYS A 7 3.05 -17.83 4.62
N ASP A 8 4.13 -17.46 3.95
CA ASP A 8 5.35 -16.90 4.56
C ASP A 8 5.71 -15.50 4.07
N ALA A 9 5.00 -14.99 3.07
CA ALA A 9 5.08 -13.62 2.59
C ALA A 9 3.77 -13.21 1.93
N MET A 10 3.55 -11.90 1.78
CA MET A 10 2.43 -11.34 1.05
C MET A 10 2.95 -10.45 -0.07
N LEU A 11 2.43 -10.65 -1.29
CA LEU A 11 2.55 -9.73 -2.41
C LEU A 11 1.15 -9.24 -2.77
N LEU A 12 0.86 -8.00 -2.41
CA LEU A 12 -0.41 -7.33 -2.68
C LEU A 12 -0.21 -6.40 -3.88
N GLY A 13 -0.57 -6.88 -5.06
CA GLY A 13 -0.41 -6.15 -6.30
C GLY A 13 -1.38 -4.98 -6.45
N GLY A 14 -1.22 -4.26 -7.56
CA GLY A 14 -2.14 -3.21 -7.95
C GLY A 14 -3.57 -3.70 -8.17
N GLY A 15 -4.50 -2.78 -8.24
CA GLY A 15 -5.92 -3.03 -8.43
C GLY A 15 -6.72 -1.78 -8.07
N TYR A 16 -8.03 -1.94 -8.00
CA TYR A 16 -8.97 -0.86 -7.76
C TYR A 16 -9.81 -1.15 -6.50
N PRO A 17 -9.23 -1.14 -5.29
CA PRO A 17 -9.96 -1.43 -4.05
C PRO A 17 -11.09 -0.45 -3.78
N GLU A 18 -11.01 0.78 -4.33
CA GLU A 18 -12.05 1.80 -4.25
C GLU A 18 -13.37 1.36 -4.90
N LEU A 19 -13.32 0.58 -5.98
CA LEU A 19 -14.51 0.07 -6.67
C LEU A 19 -15.22 -1.01 -5.85
N TYR A 20 -14.53 -1.69 -4.96
CA TYR A 20 -15.01 -2.81 -4.15
C TYR A 20 -14.87 -2.55 -2.65
N ALA A 21 -14.73 -1.29 -2.26
CA ALA A 21 -14.41 -0.93 -0.89
C ALA A 21 -15.45 -1.40 0.12
N LYS A 22 -16.75 -1.35 -0.24
CA LYS A 22 -17.86 -1.84 0.58
C LYS A 22 -17.83 -3.37 0.76
N GLU A 23 -17.50 -4.11 -0.28
CA GLU A 23 -17.37 -5.57 -0.27
C GLU A 23 -16.14 -6.00 0.53
N LEU A 24 -14.99 -5.36 0.27
CA LEU A 24 -13.76 -5.61 0.98
C LEU A 24 -13.92 -5.36 2.49
N SER A 25 -14.58 -4.28 2.87
CA SER A 25 -14.82 -3.95 4.29
C SER A 25 -15.67 -4.98 5.04
N LYS A 26 -16.53 -5.72 4.34
CA LYS A 26 -17.35 -6.79 4.92
C LYS A 26 -16.56 -8.07 5.21
N ASN A 27 -15.42 -8.27 4.55
CA ASN A 27 -14.58 -9.46 4.76
C ASN A 27 -13.67 -9.30 5.98
N VAL A 28 -14.28 -9.07 7.14
CA VAL A 28 -13.59 -8.79 8.42
C VAL A 28 -12.57 -9.86 8.77
N SER A 29 -12.86 -11.14 8.45
CA SER A 29 -11.95 -12.25 8.73
C SER A 29 -10.63 -12.11 7.96
N MET A 30 -10.68 -11.74 6.66
CA MET A 30 -9.50 -11.52 5.84
C MET A 30 -8.73 -10.27 6.27
N LEU A 31 -9.45 -9.16 6.55
CA LEU A 31 -8.83 -7.92 7.04
C LEU A 31 -8.01 -8.19 8.31
N ASN A 32 -8.60 -8.92 9.28
CA ASN A 32 -7.93 -9.26 10.52
C ASN A 32 -6.77 -10.24 10.31
N ALA A 33 -6.89 -11.21 9.39
CA ALA A 33 -5.84 -12.16 9.08
C ALA A 33 -4.61 -11.46 8.49
N ILE A 34 -4.79 -10.57 7.51
CA ILE A 34 -3.72 -9.78 6.90
C ILE A 34 -3.07 -8.87 7.94
N LYS A 35 -3.88 -8.13 8.73
CA LYS A 35 -3.38 -7.25 9.79
C LYS A 35 -2.51 -8.01 10.81
N LYS A 36 -2.99 -9.19 11.24
CA LYS A 36 -2.26 -10.05 12.19
C LYS A 36 -0.95 -10.55 11.60
N ALA A 37 -0.96 -11.02 10.35
CA ALA A 37 0.23 -11.51 9.65
C ALA A 37 1.27 -10.38 9.47
N PHE A 38 0.85 -9.20 9.02
CA PHE A 38 1.69 -8.03 8.88
C PHE A 38 2.35 -7.63 10.21
N ARG A 39 1.56 -7.53 11.28
CA ARG A 39 2.06 -7.20 12.63
C ARG A 39 2.97 -8.27 13.23
N ALA A 40 2.81 -9.53 12.81
CA ALA A 40 3.71 -10.61 13.17
C ALA A 40 5.04 -10.59 12.40
N GLY A 41 5.25 -9.59 11.53
CA GLY A 41 6.47 -9.41 10.75
C GLY A 41 6.53 -10.26 9.48
N MET A 42 5.39 -10.75 8.96
CA MET A 42 5.36 -11.45 7.69
C MET A 42 5.83 -10.52 6.57
N PRO A 43 6.86 -10.90 5.78
CA PRO A 43 7.34 -10.09 4.68
C PRO A 43 6.22 -9.68 3.73
N THR A 44 6.14 -8.38 3.44
CA THR A 44 5.01 -7.83 2.68
C THR A 44 5.49 -6.81 1.66
N VAL A 45 5.15 -7.04 0.40
CA VAL A 45 5.25 -6.03 -0.66
C VAL A 45 3.83 -5.63 -1.05
N ALA A 46 3.54 -4.33 -1.07
CA ALA A 46 2.24 -3.83 -1.48
C ALA A 46 2.38 -2.65 -2.44
N GLU A 47 1.76 -2.79 -3.61
CA GLU A 47 1.83 -1.85 -4.71
C GLU A 47 0.45 -1.24 -5.00
N CYS A 48 0.40 0.09 -5.18
CA CYS A 48 -0.78 0.83 -5.63
C CYS A 48 -2.08 0.42 -4.87
N GLY A 49 -2.99 -0.30 -5.50
CA GLY A 49 -4.22 -0.78 -4.86
C GLY A 49 -3.96 -1.68 -3.64
N GLY A 50 -2.92 -2.51 -3.67
CA GLY A 50 -2.50 -3.31 -2.52
C GLY A 50 -2.00 -2.46 -1.35
N PHE A 51 -1.28 -1.38 -1.64
CA PHE A 51 -0.87 -0.39 -0.65
C PHE A 51 -2.09 0.33 -0.05
N MET A 52 -3.03 0.76 -0.91
CA MET A 52 -4.28 1.37 -0.45
C MET A 52 -5.06 0.43 0.47
N TYR A 53 -5.11 -0.87 0.16
CA TYR A 53 -5.83 -1.87 0.94
C TYR A 53 -5.28 -2.08 2.36
N LEU A 54 -3.99 -1.83 2.58
CA LEU A 54 -3.37 -1.94 3.91
C LEU A 54 -3.72 -0.81 4.88
N HIS A 55 -4.27 0.31 4.41
CA HIS A 55 -4.66 1.45 5.25
C HIS A 55 -5.86 1.13 6.15
N THR A 56 -6.13 2.02 7.10
CA THR A 56 -7.28 1.90 8.00
C THR A 56 -8.60 2.07 7.25
N TYR A 57 -8.65 2.97 6.27
CA TYR A 57 -9.84 3.23 5.48
C TYR A 57 -9.50 3.73 4.07
N ILE A 58 -10.48 3.59 3.19
CA ILE A 58 -10.52 4.30 1.93
C ILE A 58 -11.76 5.18 1.91
N ARG A 59 -11.63 6.41 1.43
CA ARG A 59 -12.76 7.29 1.23
C ARG A 59 -13.39 6.99 -0.11
N ASN A 60 -14.66 6.61 -0.09
CA ASN A 60 -15.43 6.33 -1.30
C ASN A 60 -15.56 7.61 -2.14
N ILE A 61 -15.66 7.45 -3.45
CA ILE A 61 -16.09 8.53 -4.35
C ILE A 61 -17.54 8.81 -3.98
N CYS A 62 -17.85 10.04 -3.55
CA CYS A 62 -19.24 10.47 -3.43
C CYS A 62 -19.80 10.65 -4.85
N ASP A 63 -20.93 10.06 -5.15
CA ASP A 63 -21.69 10.46 -6.33
C ASP A 63 -22.07 11.93 -6.15
N ASP A 64 -21.68 12.78 -7.11
CA ASP A 64 -21.87 14.25 -7.08
C ASP A 64 -23.34 14.69 -6.89
N ASN A 65 -24.28 13.73 -6.84
CA ASN A 65 -25.71 13.96 -6.61
C ASN A 65 -26.04 14.17 -5.12
N ASP A 66 -25.16 13.75 -4.18
CA ASP A 66 -25.41 13.92 -2.73
C ASP A 66 -25.00 15.31 -2.22
N GLU A 67 -24.09 16.01 -2.92
CA GLU A 67 -23.65 17.37 -2.50
C GLU A 67 -24.66 18.48 -2.82
N LYS A 68 -25.56 18.28 -3.78
CA LYS A 68 -26.53 19.32 -4.20
C LYS A 68 -27.72 19.48 -3.24
N ASN A 69 -27.94 18.55 -2.34
CA ASN A 69 -29.10 18.57 -1.43
C ASN A 69 -28.79 19.09 -0.02
N ASN A 70 -27.55 19.46 0.32
CA ASN A 70 -27.17 19.84 1.69
C ASN A 70 -26.44 21.19 1.78
N ALA A 71 -26.97 22.22 1.10
CA ALA A 71 -26.41 23.59 1.17
C ALA A 71 -26.67 24.31 2.52
N ASP A 72 -27.40 23.72 3.45
CA ASP A 72 -27.88 24.38 4.68
C ASP A 72 -27.55 23.65 5.99
N THR A 73 -26.32 23.17 6.21
CA THR A 73 -25.96 22.81 7.61
C THR A 73 -24.44 22.81 7.81
N GLN A 74 -23.92 23.91 8.35
CA GLN A 74 -22.49 24.07 8.74
C GLN A 74 -22.04 23.20 9.95
N ASN A 75 -22.89 22.34 10.50
CA ASN A 75 -22.58 21.56 11.72
C ASN A 75 -22.48 20.04 11.54
N ASN A 76 -22.41 19.52 10.30
CA ASN A 76 -22.40 18.05 10.06
C ASN A 76 -21.19 17.52 9.28
N THR A 77 -20.11 18.29 9.15
CA THR A 77 -18.93 17.89 8.35
C THR A 77 -18.23 16.65 8.91
N ASP A 78 -18.21 16.43 10.22
CA ASP A 78 -17.51 15.29 10.80
C ASP A 78 -18.30 13.98 10.68
N ILE A 79 -19.63 14.04 10.79
CA ILE A 79 -20.50 12.85 10.64
C ILE A 79 -20.59 12.40 9.19
N GLN A 80 -20.70 13.34 8.24
CA GLN A 80 -20.65 13.04 6.79
C GLN A 80 -19.27 12.52 6.35
N ASN A 81 -18.18 13.02 6.93
CA ASN A 81 -16.83 12.54 6.69
C ASN A 81 -16.62 11.07 7.10
N ASP A 82 -17.34 10.56 8.08
CA ASP A 82 -17.24 9.16 8.50
C ASP A 82 -18.14 8.22 7.68
N MET A 83 -19.28 8.70 7.17
CA MET A 83 -20.22 7.89 6.38
C MET A 83 -19.64 7.45 5.02
N ASN A 84 -18.68 8.20 4.47
CA ASN A 84 -18.05 7.92 3.17
C ASN A 84 -16.76 7.11 3.26
N LYS A 85 -16.43 6.57 4.43
CA LYS A 85 -15.24 5.73 4.62
C LYS A 85 -15.60 4.26 4.63
N SER A 86 -14.92 3.47 3.82
CA SER A 86 -14.92 2.00 3.93
C SER A 86 -13.69 1.55 4.70
N LYS A 87 -13.91 0.77 5.76
CA LYS A 87 -12.83 0.21 6.58
C LYS A 87 -12.05 -0.84 5.79
N LEU A 88 -10.74 -0.79 5.87
CA LEU A 88 -9.82 -1.74 5.24
C LEU A 88 -8.96 -2.46 6.30
N VAL A 89 -7.79 -2.97 5.89
CA VAL A 89 -6.94 -3.82 6.75
C VAL A 89 -6.51 -3.11 8.04
N GLY A 90 -6.14 -1.83 7.97
CA GLY A 90 -5.64 -1.07 9.12
C GLY A 90 -4.29 -1.58 9.65
N ALA A 91 -3.45 -2.10 8.76
CA ALA A 91 -2.05 -2.38 9.06
C ALA A 91 -1.24 -1.08 9.09
N LEU A 92 -1.60 -0.13 8.22
CA LEU A 92 -1.13 1.24 8.19
C LEU A 92 -2.19 2.18 8.76
N ASP A 93 -1.75 3.17 9.52
CA ASP A 93 -2.62 4.24 9.99
C ASP A 93 -2.99 5.19 8.85
N GLY A 94 -4.08 5.95 9.03
CA GLY A 94 -4.57 6.86 8.02
C GLY A 94 -5.39 6.19 6.93
N GLY A 95 -5.50 6.84 5.78
CA GLY A 95 -6.36 6.35 4.70
C GLY A 95 -6.02 6.92 3.33
N CYS A 96 -6.76 6.43 2.34
CA CYS A 96 -6.62 6.87 0.96
C CYS A 96 -7.87 7.61 0.50
N HIS A 97 -7.68 8.62 -0.36
CA HIS A 97 -8.76 9.47 -0.85
C HIS A 97 -8.55 9.84 -2.31
N PHE A 98 -9.64 9.98 -3.03
CA PHE A 98 -9.65 10.42 -4.42
C PHE A 98 -9.28 11.91 -4.53
N LYS A 99 -8.41 12.27 -5.47
CA LYS A 99 -7.95 13.66 -5.65
C LYS A 99 -8.67 14.40 -6.75
N GLY A 100 -9.64 13.80 -7.43
CA GLY A 100 -10.34 14.40 -8.57
C GLY A 100 -9.48 14.57 -9.83
N LYS A 101 -8.19 14.26 -9.75
CA LYS A 101 -7.23 14.37 -10.85
C LYS A 101 -6.12 13.35 -10.67
N LEU A 102 -5.38 13.09 -11.75
CA LEU A 102 -4.21 12.23 -11.73
C LEU A 102 -3.16 12.79 -10.77
N VAL A 103 -2.78 12.00 -9.76
CA VAL A 103 -1.81 12.41 -8.73
C VAL A 103 -0.39 12.25 -9.27
N ARG A 104 -0.08 11.03 -9.78
CA ARG A 104 1.21 10.74 -10.38
C ARG A 104 1.06 9.85 -11.60
N PHE A 105 1.98 10.02 -12.55
CA PHE A 105 1.97 9.28 -13.79
C PHE A 105 3.38 9.14 -14.35
N GLY A 106 3.67 7.96 -14.92
CA GLY A 106 4.83 7.69 -15.77
C GLY A 106 5.91 6.86 -15.09
N TYR A 107 6.98 6.65 -15.84
CA TYR A 107 8.11 5.83 -15.41
C TYR A 107 9.00 6.58 -14.42
N ILE A 108 9.54 5.82 -13.47
CA ILE A 108 10.45 6.28 -12.42
C ILE A 108 11.53 5.24 -12.17
N GLU A 109 12.64 5.68 -11.60
CA GLU A 109 13.62 4.84 -10.92
C GLU A 109 13.57 5.11 -9.43
N LEU A 110 13.51 4.05 -8.63
CA LEU A 110 13.49 4.09 -7.18
C LEU A 110 14.85 3.70 -6.63
N ALA A 111 15.38 4.53 -5.74
CA ALA A 111 16.54 4.23 -4.91
C ALA A 111 16.10 4.20 -3.45
N GLU A 112 16.40 3.13 -2.75
CA GLU A 112 16.08 2.98 -1.32
C GLU A 112 17.14 3.66 -0.46
N LYS A 113 16.71 4.35 0.61
CA LYS A 113 17.62 5.08 1.50
C LYS A 113 18.32 4.19 2.54
N HIS A 114 17.69 3.06 2.93
CA HIS A 114 18.13 2.24 4.07
C HIS A 114 18.47 0.78 3.72
N SER A 115 18.51 0.44 2.44
CA SER A 115 18.94 -0.89 1.94
C SER A 115 18.23 -2.09 2.60
N ASN A 116 16.93 -2.00 2.78
CA ASN A 116 16.12 -3.11 3.31
C ASN A 116 15.84 -4.18 2.24
N PHE A 117 15.57 -3.76 1.00
CA PHE A 117 15.27 -4.63 -0.15
C PHE A 117 16.28 -4.49 -1.28
N LEU A 118 16.84 -3.29 -1.49
CA LEU A 118 17.87 -3.01 -2.49
C LEU A 118 19.23 -2.86 -1.82
N ALA A 119 20.29 -3.33 -2.47
CA ALA A 119 21.65 -3.05 -1.99
C ALA A 119 22.00 -1.55 -2.14
N PRO A 120 23.02 -1.06 -1.43
CA PRO A 120 23.46 0.32 -1.56
C PRO A 120 23.76 0.70 -3.01
N ASN A 121 23.21 1.84 -3.45
CA ASN A 121 23.31 2.38 -4.81
C ASN A 121 22.54 1.60 -5.89
N GLU A 122 21.85 0.54 -5.55
CA GLU A 122 20.94 -0.12 -6.48
C GLU A 122 19.66 0.69 -6.68
N LYS A 123 19.05 0.47 -7.84
CA LYS A 123 17.77 1.05 -8.23
C LYS A 123 16.87 0.00 -8.83
N ILE A 124 15.57 0.20 -8.70
CA ILE A 124 14.57 -0.57 -9.41
C ILE A 124 13.69 0.35 -10.25
N LYS A 125 13.38 -0.07 -11.47
CA LYS A 125 12.45 0.67 -12.33
C LYS A 125 11.01 0.40 -11.89
N ALA A 126 10.19 1.43 -12.00
CA ALA A 126 8.77 1.33 -11.69
C ALA A 126 7.96 2.28 -12.55
N HIS A 127 6.64 2.18 -12.46
CA HIS A 127 5.77 3.21 -12.99
C HIS A 127 4.67 3.54 -11.99
N GLU A 128 4.10 4.74 -12.10
CA GLU A 128 2.95 5.18 -11.32
C GLU A 128 1.81 5.58 -12.24
N PHE A 129 0.59 5.24 -11.82
CA PHE A 129 -0.64 5.70 -12.44
C PHE A 129 -1.77 5.62 -11.40
N HIS A 130 -2.03 6.72 -10.68
CA HIS A 130 -3.07 6.71 -9.65
C HIS A 130 -3.75 8.07 -9.48
N TYR A 131 -5.04 8.00 -9.16
CA TYR A 131 -5.91 9.14 -8.87
C TYR A 131 -6.19 9.29 -7.36
N TYR A 132 -5.88 8.25 -6.60
CA TYR A 132 -5.93 8.26 -5.15
C TYR A 132 -4.60 8.72 -4.57
N ASP A 133 -4.66 9.29 -3.38
CA ASP A 133 -3.48 9.65 -2.61
C ASP A 133 -3.63 9.11 -1.19
N SER A 134 -2.51 8.84 -0.54
CA SER A 134 -2.47 8.42 0.85
C SER A 134 -2.25 9.61 1.78
N THR A 135 -2.68 9.48 3.02
CA THR A 135 -2.30 10.41 4.11
C THR A 135 -0.81 10.33 4.44
N ASP A 136 -0.17 9.20 4.09
CA ASP A 136 1.29 9.01 4.19
C ASP A 136 1.77 8.16 3.01
N ASN A 137 2.59 8.75 2.14
CA ASN A 137 3.19 8.09 0.98
C ASN A 137 4.59 7.52 1.29
N GLY A 138 5.06 7.68 2.52
CA GLY A 138 6.40 7.30 2.92
C GLY A 138 7.51 8.23 2.39
N ALA A 139 8.71 7.99 2.90
CA ALA A 139 9.89 8.76 2.53
C ALA A 139 11.17 7.90 2.49
N ASP A 140 11.05 6.57 2.45
CA ASP A 140 12.21 5.68 2.52
C ASP A 140 12.85 5.42 1.16
N CYS A 141 12.20 5.87 0.07
CA CYS A 141 12.76 5.82 -1.27
C CYS A 141 12.74 7.20 -1.94
N ILE A 142 13.69 7.40 -2.83
CA ILE A 142 13.70 8.54 -3.76
C ILE A 142 13.29 8.01 -5.12
N ALA A 143 12.14 8.49 -5.62
CA ALA A 143 11.72 8.29 -7.00
C ALA A 143 12.31 9.39 -7.89
N THR A 144 12.94 9.01 -8.97
CA THR A 144 13.46 9.95 -9.98
C THR A 144 12.79 9.68 -11.32
N LYS A 145 12.25 10.72 -11.96
CA LYS A 145 11.71 10.65 -13.32
C LYS A 145 12.84 10.75 -14.36
N PRO A 146 13.15 9.68 -15.12
CA PRO A 146 14.29 9.70 -16.05
C PRO A 146 14.18 10.80 -17.10
N ALA A 147 12.98 11.11 -17.57
CA ALA A 147 12.76 12.10 -18.62
C ALA A 147 13.02 13.56 -18.18
N THR A 148 12.92 13.87 -16.89
CA THR A 148 12.97 15.26 -16.40
C THR A 148 13.99 15.49 -15.30
N GLY A 149 14.53 14.42 -14.71
CA GLY A 149 15.39 14.48 -13.51
C GLY A 149 14.65 14.89 -12.22
N ARG A 150 13.33 15.13 -12.25
CA ARG A 150 12.56 15.50 -11.05
C ARG A 150 12.52 14.33 -10.09
N SER A 151 12.77 14.59 -8.83
CA SER A 151 12.76 13.59 -7.77
C SER A 151 11.77 13.95 -6.66
N TYR A 152 11.30 12.95 -5.93
CA TYR A 152 10.44 13.08 -4.76
C TYR A 152 10.55 11.86 -3.86
N ASP A 153 10.24 12.06 -2.60
CA ASP A 153 10.18 10.98 -1.62
C ASP A 153 8.90 10.16 -1.78
N CYS A 154 9.00 8.87 -1.56
CA CYS A 154 7.89 7.92 -1.57
C CYS A 154 8.31 6.60 -0.92
N VAL A 155 7.35 5.68 -0.83
CA VAL A 155 7.50 4.31 -0.30
C VAL A 155 7.81 4.30 1.20
N ILE A 156 7.10 3.46 1.91
CA ILE A 156 7.38 3.06 3.28
C ILE A 156 8.13 1.73 3.20
N SER A 157 9.43 1.73 3.53
CA SER A 157 10.28 0.54 3.50
C SER A 157 10.89 0.29 4.86
N HIS A 158 10.82 -0.95 5.29
CA HIS A 158 11.42 -1.42 6.53
C HIS A 158 11.92 -2.86 6.35
N ASP A 159 12.52 -3.43 7.37
CA ASP A 159 13.12 -4.78 7.32
C ASP A 159 12.24 -5.82 6.62
N ASN A 160 10.92 -5.81 6.86
CA ASN A 160 10.01 -6.83 6.37
C ASN A 160 8.97 -6.33 5.37
N TYR A 161 8.95 -5.06 5.01
CA TYR A 161 7.94 -4.58 4.08
C TYR A 161 8.41 -3.46 3.16
N TRP A 162 7.78 -3.43 1.97
CA TRP A 162 7.91 -2.39 0.96
C TRP A 162 6.51 -2.02 0.48
N LEU A 163 6.07 -0.79 0.76
CA LEU A 163 4.68 -0.38 0.57
C LEU A 163 4.62 0.98 -0.12
N GLY A 164 3.89 1.09 -1.22
CA GLY A 164 3.77 2.36 -1.92
C GLY A 164 2.91 2.30 -3.18
N PHE A 165 2.71 3.44 -3.82
CA PHE A 165 2.00 3.50 -5.10
C PHE A 165 2.78 2.97 -6.31
N PRO A 166 4.13 3.03 -6.36
CA PRO A 166 4.87 2.53 -7.50
C PRO A 166 4.61 1.05 -7.79
N HIS A 167 4.39 0.73 -9.08
CA HIS A 167 4.38 -0.64 -9.62
C HIS A 167 5.79 -0.99 -10.06
N LEU A 168 6.39 -1.98 -9.43
CA LEU A 168 7.77 -2.35 -9.65
C LEU A 168 7.93 -3.20 -10.92
N TYR A 169 8.95 -2.91 -11.69
CA TYR A 169 9.41 -3.77 -12.78
C TYR A 169 10.54 -4.67 -12.28
N TYR A 170 10.18 -5.78 -11.63
CA TYR A 170 11.11 -6.73 -10.99
C TYR A 170 12.29 -7.18 -11.87
N PRO A 171 12.11 -7.41 -13.19
CA PRO A 171 13.24 -7.78 -14.04
C PRO A 171 14.33 -6.72 -14.15
N SER A 172 14.06 -5.46 -13.79
CA SER A 172 15.09 -4.41 -13.80
C SER A 172 16.07 -4.49 -12.64
N ASN A 173 15.68 -5.17 -11.57
CA ASN A 173 16.56 -5.51 -10.44
C ASN A 173 16.07 -6.81 -9.77
N PRO A 174 16.61 -7.98 -10.20
CA PRO A 174 16.22 -9.27 -9.63
C PRO A 174 16.51 -9.41 -8.13
N HIS A 175 17.51 -8.70 -7.58
CA HIS A 175 17.84 -8.73 -6.15
C HIS A 175 16.68 -8.31 -5.26
N PHE A 176 15.77 -7.47 -5.76
CA PHE A 176 14.57 -7.11 -5.02
C PHE A 176 13.68 -8.35 -4.73
N ALA A 177 13.42 -9.15 -5.77
CA ALA A 177 12.64 -10.38 -5.63
C ALA A 177 13.37 -11.42 -4.76
N GLU A 178 14.68 -11.55 -4.94
CA GLU A 178 15.54 -12.42 -4.11
C GLU A 178 15.49 -11.99 -2.64
N SER A 179 15.50 -10.69 -2.35
CA SER A 179 15.35 -10.17 -0.98
C SER A 179 14.02 -10.56 -0.36
N LEU A 180 12.90 -10.46 -1.09
CA LEU A 180 11.59 -10.91 -0.60
C LEU A 180 11.58 -12.40 -0.30
N VAL A 181 12.11 -13.22 -1.22
CA VAL A 181 12.19 -14.69 -1.04
C VAL A 181 13.07 -15.04 0.16
N ARG A 182 14.23 -14.43 0.32
CA ARG A 182 15.12 -14.65 1.48
C ARG A 182 14.41 -14.28 2.79
N LYS A 183 13.76 -13.13 2.86
CA LYS A 183 13.01 -12.69 4.04
C LYS A 183 11.86 -13.65 4.37
N SER A 184 11.15 -14.19 3.36
CA SER A 184 10.09 -15.17 3.58
C SER A 184 10.62 -16.48 4.16
N TYR A 185 11.78 -16.92 3.70
CA TYR A 185 12.47 -18.10 4.24
C TYR A 185 12.91 -17.89 5.70
N GLU A 186 13.46 -16.72 6.02
CA GLU A 186 13.85 -16.34 7.39
C GLU A 186 12.62 -16.29 8.32
N TYR A 187 11.51 -15.71 7.83
CA TYR A 187 10.24 -15.68 8.58
C TYR A 187 9.72 -17.09 8.88
N ARG A 188 9.70 -17.99 7.89
CA ARG A 188 9.33 -19.40 8.07
C ARG A 188 10.17 -20.08 9.14
N ARG A 189 11.49 -19.92 9.09
CA ARG A 189 12.41 -20.50 10.09
C ARG A 189 12.09 -20.01 11.50
N ASN A 190 11.88 -18.70 11.66
CA ASN A 190 11.57 -18.10 12.95
C ASN A 190 10.19 -18.53 13.48
N LYS A 191 9.21 -18.69 12.59
CA LYS A 191 7.87 -19.21 12.91
C LYS A 191 7.95 -20.64 13.43
N ASN A 192 8.72 -21.50 12.76
CA ASN A 192 8.87 -22.90 13.14
C ASN A 192 9.78 -23.09 14.36
N GLY A 193 10.81 -22.25 14.55
CA GLY A 193 11.70 -22.30 15.72
C GLY A 193 11.07 -21.82 17.03
N LYS A 194 9.90 -21.15 16.97
CA LYS A 194 9.11 -20.79 18.17
C LYS A 194 8.14 -21.90 18.60
N LEU A 195 8.09 -23.01 17.87
CA LEU A 195 7.25 -24.17 18.16
C LEU A 195 8.04 -25.31 18.87
N LEU A 196 9.31 -25.10 19.18
CA LEU A 196 10.18 -25.98 19.97
C LEU A 196 10.53 -25.30 21.31
#